data_0c7746a0dbd9617cf13ccce79b748e38
#
_entry.id   0c7746a0dbd9617cf13ccce79b748e38
#
_cell.length_a   1.000
_cell.length_b   1.000
_cell.length_c   1.000
_cell.angle_alpha   90.00
_cell.angle_beta   90.00
_cell.angle_gamma   90.00
#
_symmetry.space_group_name_H-M   'P 1'
#
loop_
_entity.id
_entity.type
_entity.pdbx_description
1 polymer ?
#
loop_
_entity_poly.entity_id
_entity_poly.type
_entity_poly.pdbx_seq_one_letter_code
_entity_poly.pdbx_strand_id
1 'polypeptide(L)'
;MRKWKAWLFALAVLIGIGTIGTVSVTAEAQNLNQGKRVLFISSYSYGWDTVQTQIEGIKAGVDENTTVDYEFMDTKRFRTEESAAMFDEMLKYHLDHSDPYDVVIVGDDAALRYAMTFREELFDDIPIVFEGVNDEEYALEAAKNPLVTGILEKLSVEKNIDMALKVNPSADKVVAILDDSVTGEAERKNFYSAESEYPELEFSEINSSELTTAKLQQAVSKVDENTILIYIVMSNDGSGKQYTSSQAVRMLVTYSKVPVYRMVEAGIGDGLLGGNVVSMYKSGEIAAQMAMDIANGTDSAEINVVKDSPNIYCVDEDVMRKFGLEASQFPKDTEFVNHREGFFCQEP
;
A
#
# COMPACT_ATOMS: atom_id res chain seq x y z
N MET A 1 -81.08 15.95 -27.21
CA MET A 1 -82.17 16.28 -26.25
C MET A 1 -81.57 16.43 -24.81
N ARG A 2 -81.96 17.51 -24.16
CA ARG A 2 -81.73 17.98 -22.75
C ARG A 2 -80.30 18.27 -22.33
N LYS A 3 -79.83 19.52 -22.34
CA LYS A 3 -79.99 20.73 -21.49
C LYS A 3 -80.17 20.44 -20.00
N TRP A 4 -79.25 20.95 -19.18
CA TRP A 4 -79.47 21.78 -17.94
C TRP A 4 -78.10 22.22 -17.46
N LYS A 5 -77.72 23.46 -17.55
CA LYS A 5 -77.98 24.71 -16.79
C LYS A 5 -77.16 24.80 -15.52
N ALA A 6 -76.30 25.80 -15.60
CA ALA A 6 -75.49 26.53 -14.68
C ALA A 6 -76.08 26.80 -13.30
N TRP A 7 -75.20 26.92 -12.29
CA TRP A 7 -75.37 27.97 -11.25
C TRP A 7 -73.95 28.46 -10.84
N LEU A 8 -73.83 29.79 -10.92
CA LEU A 8 -72.75 30.61 -10.41
C LEU A 8 -72.92 30.80 -8.91
N PHE A 9 -71.85 30.69 -8.15
CA PHE A 9 -71.68 31.45 -6.91
C PHE A 9 -70.26 32.03 -6.86
N ALA A 10 -70.22 33.35 -6.95
CA ALA A 10 -69.02 34.13 -6.67
C ALA A 10 -68.89 34.25 -5.15
N LEU A 11 -67.73 33.93 -4.62
CA LEU A 11 -67.31 34.37 -3.29
C LEU A 11 -65.92 34.99 -3.43
N ALA A 12 -65.88 36.31 -3.34
CA ALA A 12 -64.66 37.05 -3.20
C ALA A 12 -64.14 36.93 -1.78
N VAL A 13 -62.93 36.39 -1.64
CA VAL A 13 -62.18 36.51 -0.39
C VAL A 13 -60.87 37.19 -0.73
N LEU A 14 -60.69 38.38 -0.21
CA LEU A 14 -59.43 39.12 -0.09
C LEU A 14 -58.47 38.28 0.75
N ILE A 15 -57.35 37.90 0.16
CA ILE A 15 -56.22 37.42 0.94
C ILE A 15 -54.99 38.19 0.54
N GLY A 16 -54.37 38.71 1.56
CA GLY A 16 -53.24 39.63 1.53
C GLY A 16 -52.03 39.01 0.83
N ILE A 17 -51.29 39.92 0.24
CA ILE A 17 -49.99 39.71 -0.32
C ILE A 17 -49.00 39.37 0.81
N GLY A 18 -48.81 38.09 1.07
CA GLY A 18 -47.64 37.61 1.82
C GLY A 18 -46.56 37.22 0.82
N THR A 19 -45.49 38.00 0.75
CA THR A 19 -44.30 37.63 0.07
C THR A 19 -43.69 36.39 0.72
N ILE A 20 -43.99 35.23 0.14
CA ILE A 20 -43.25 34.01 0.47
C ILE A 20 -41.91 34.13 -0.23
N GLY A 21 -40.93 34.58 0.53
CA GLY A 21 -39.54 34.32 0.20
C GLY A 21 -39.33 32.80 0.16
N THR A 22 -39.25 32.24 -1.03
CA THR A 22 -38.75 30.88 -1.21
C THR A 22 -37.29 30.92 -0.81
N VAL A 23 -37.01 30.52 0.42
CA VAL A 23 -35.67 30.26 0.89
C VAL A 23 -35.16 29.09 0.06
N SER A 24 -34.18 29.37 -0.79
CA SER A 24 -33.38 28.35 -1.48
C SER A 24 -32.46 27.67 -0.45
N VAL A 25 -33.03 26.85 0.44
CA VAL A 25 -32.29 26.12 1.50
C VAL A 25 -32.25 24.61 1.19
N THR A 26 -32.47 24.19 -0.05
CA THR A 26 -32.63 22.77 -0.31
C THR A 26 -31.50 22.11 -1.09
N ALA A 27 -30.55 22.83 -1.66
CA ALA A 27 -29.44 22.21 -2.38
C ALA A 27 -28.24 21.89 -1.46
N GLU A 28 -27.89 22.78 -0.54
CA GLU A 28 -26.77 22.52 0.40
C GLU A 28 -27.15 21.51 1.50
N ALA A 29 -28.40 21.50 1.94
CA ALA A 29 -28.85 20.54 2.98
C ALA A 29 -29.05 19.11 2.45
N GLN A 30 -29.24 18.91 1.15
CA GLN A 30 -29.29 17.57 0.54
C GLN A 30 -27.89 17.00 0.31
N ASN A 31 -26.86 17.84 0.04
CA ASN A 31 -25.47 17.38 -0.09
C ASN A 31 -24.84 16.96 1.26
N LEU A 32 -25.30 17.51 2.38
CA LEU A 32 -24.80 17.14 3.72
C LEU A 32 -25.26 15.74 4.20
N ASN A 33 -26.16 15.07 3.47
CA ASN A 33 -26.69 13.76 3.85
C ASN A 33 -26.36 12.66 2.83
N GLN A 34 -25.67 12.97 1.75
CA GLN A 34 -25.13 12.00 0.80
C GLN A 34 -23.74 11.62 1.28
N GLY A 35 -23.55 10.36 1.66
CA GLY A 35 -22.23 9.82 2.04
C GLY A 35 -21.23 10.02 0.91
N LYS A 36 -19.93 10.14 1.26
CA LYS A 36 -18.85 10.27 0.28
C LYS A 36 -18.66 8.97 -0.48
N ARG A 37 -18.16 9.06 -1.70
CA ARG A 37 -17.86 7.91 -2.54
C ARG A 37 -16.41 7.94 -3.01
N VAL A 38 -15.70 6.85 -2.74
CA VAL A 38 -14.32 6.64 -3.12
C VAL A 38 -14.23 5.41 -4.00
N LEU A 39 -13.51 5.50 -5.11
CA LEU A 39 -13.16 4.35 -5.94
C LEU A 39 -11.72 3.96 -5.65
N PHE A 40 -11.48 2.70 -5.31
CA PHE A 40 -10.14 2.13 -5.23
C PHE A 40 -9.86 1.26 -6.44
N ILE A 41 -8.82 1.60 -7.20
CA ILE A 41 -8.34 0.82 -8.34
C ILE A 41 -6.99 0.20 -7.97
N SER A 42 -6.95 -1.12 -7.83
CA SER A 42 -5.71 -1.85 -7.55
C SER A 42 -5.06 -2.36 -8.83
N SER A 43 -3.73 -2.24 -8.93
CA SER A 43 -2.94 -2.89 -9.97
C SER A 43 -3.07 -4.41 -9.97
N TYR A 44 -3.39 -5.01 -8.82
CA TYR A 44 -3.38 -6.46 -8.61
C TYR A 44 -4.78 -7.00 -8.29
N SER A 45 -4.91 -8.31 -8.18
CA SER A 45 -6.18 -8.95 -7.78
C SER A 45 -6.37 -8.89 -6.26
N TYR A 46 -7.62 -8.98 -5.81
CA TYR A 46 -7.95 -9.08 -4.38
C TYR A 46 -7.21 -10.19 -3.63
N GLY A 47 -6.87 -11.29 -4.31
CA GLY A 47 -6.11 -12.41 -3.72
C GLY A 47 -4.59 -12.20 -3.65
N TRP A 48 -4.08 -11.05 -4.05
CA TRP A 48 -2.66 -10.70 -3.90
C TRP A 48 -2.38 -10.26 -2.46
N ASP A 49 -1.28 -10.72 -1.88
CA ASP A 49 -0.99 -10.62 -0.44
C ASP A 49 -1.06 -9.18 0.11
N THR A 50 -0.63 -8.18 -0.68
CA THR A 50 -0.60 -6.77 -0.26
C THR A 50 -1.97 -6.10 -0.33
N VAL A 51 -2.84 -6.52 -1.27
CA VAL A 51 -4.09 -5.81 -1.59
C VAL A 51 -5.10 -5.87 -0.45
N GLN A 52 -5.20 -7.01 0.25
CA GLN A 52 -6.12 -7.12 1.38
C GLN A 52 -5.74 -6.14 2.51
N THR A 53 -4.45 -6.05 2.80
CA THR A 53 -3.90 -5.13 3.81
C THR A 53 -4.06 -3.67 3.40
N GLN A 54 -3.89 -3.33 2.11
CA GLN A 54 -4.21 -2.00 1.56
C GLN A 54 -5.69 -1.66 1.79
N ILE A 55 -6.59 -2.58 1.44
CA ILE A 55 -8.04 -2.40 1.62
C ILE A 55 -8.42 -2.23 3.10
N GLU A 56 -7.79 -2.97 4.01
CA GLU A 56 -8.01 -2.80 5.45
C GLU A 56 -7.58 -1.42 5.93
N GLY A 57 -6.44 -0.93 5.45
CA GLY A 57 -5.98 0.44 5.70
C GLY A 57 -6.93 1.49 5.14
N ILE A 58 -7.36 1.34 3.89
CA ILE A 58 -8.33 2.25 3.28
C ILE A 58 -9.63 2.30 4.10
N LYS A 59 -10.18 1.15 4.50
CA LYS A 59 -11.37 1.09 5.35
C LYS A 59 -11.19 1.77 6.71
N ALA A 60 -10.00 1.73 7.26
CA ALA A 60 -9.68 2.38 8.53
C ALA A 60 -9.53 3.91 8.39
N GLY A 61 -9.12 4.40 7.22
CA GLY A 61 -8.89 5.82 6.95
C GLY A 61 -10.11 6.59 6.44
N VAL A 62 -11.19 5.90 6.03
CA VAL A 62 -12.42 6.57 5.57
C VAL A 62 -13.43 6.76 6.70
N ASP A 63 -14.32 7.76 6.55
CA ASP A 63 -15.42 8.01 7.47
C ASP A 63 -16.50 6.91 7.40
N GLU A 64 -17.25 6.69 8.48
CA GLU A 64 -18.28 5.64 8.59
C GLU A 64 -19.36 5.70 7.50
N ASN A 65 -19.66 6.88 6.94
CA ASN A 65 -20.68 7.08 5.91
C ASN A 65 -20.08 7.07 4.49
N THR A 66 -18.82 6.69 4.32
CA THR A 66 -18.17 6.63 3.02
C THR A 66 -18.41 5.28 2.35
N THR A 67 -18.83 5.31 1.10
CA THR A 67 -18.87 4.11 0.26
C THR A 67 -17.54 3.97 -0.47
N VAL A 68 -16.92 2.80 -0.38
CA VAL A 68 -15.71 2.48 -1.14
C VAL A 68 -16.03 1.36 -2.10
N ASP A 69 -15.89 1.63 -3.40
CA ASP A 69 -15.98 0.63 -4.46
C ASP A 69 -14.58 0.19 -4.89
N TYR A 70 -14.43 -1.05 -5.36
CA TYR A 70 -13.14 -1.69 -5.61
C TYR A 70 -13.06 -2.25 -7.01
N GLU A 71 -12.01 -1.88 -7.76
CA GLU A 71 -11.70 -2.40 -9.08
C GLU A 71 -10.28 -2.99 -9.12
N PHE A 72 -10.11 -4.11 -9.83
CA PHE A 72 -8.87 -4.88 -9.83
C PHE A 72 -8.39 -5.15 -11.25
N MET A 73 -7.21 -4.60 -11.60
CA MET A 73 -6.59 -4.77 -12.93
C MET A 73 -5.98 -6.17 -13.12
N ASP A 74 -5.54 -6.79 -12.03
CA ASP A 74 -4.92 -8.13 -11.99
C ASP A 74 -3.69 -8.29 -12.90
N THR A 75 -2.84 -7.28 -12.95
CA THR A 75 -1.67 -7.19 -13.84
C THR A 75 -0.58 -8.22 -13.56
N LYS A 76 -0.63 -8.94 -12.43
CA LYS A 76 0.30 -10.06 -12.16
C LYS A 76 -0.02 -11.28 -13.00
N ARG A 77 -1.31 -11.55 -13.26
CA ARG A 77 -1.77 -12.70 -14.06
C ARG A 77 -2.02 -12.35 -15.52
N PHE A 78 -2.57 -11.17 -15.79
CA PHE A 78 -3.00 -10.74 -17.12
C PHE A 78 -2.21 -9.50 -17.54
N ARG A 79 -1.29 -9.66 -18.50
CA ARG A 79 -0.34 -8.61 -18.93
C ARG A 79 -0.45 -8.27 -20.41
N THR A 80 -1.56 -8.65 -21.06
CA THR A 80 -1.75 -8.42 -22.49
C THR A 80 -2.52 -7.13 -22.74
N GLU A 81 -2.35 -6.53 -23.92
CA GLU A 81 -3.15 -5.38 -24.35
C GLU A 81 -4.65 -5.70 -24.35
N GLU A 82 -5.01 -6.96 -24.71
CA GLU A 82 -6.39 -7.43 -24.69
C GLU A 82 -6.98 -7.39 -23.27
N SER A 83 -6.24 -7.87 -22.26
CA SER A 83 -6.71 -7.82 -20.86
C SER A 83 -6.84 -6.39 -20.32
N ALA A 84 -5.96 -5.50 -20.72
CA ALA A 84 -6.05 -4.09 -20.39
C ALA A 84 -7.29 -3.43 -21.03
N ALA A 85 -7.57 -3.73 -22.31
CA ALA A 85 -8.75 -3.24 -22.99
C ALA A 85 -10.06 -3.76 -22.36
N MET A 86 -10.10 -5.03 -21.94
CA MET A 86 -11.26 -5.59 -21.26
C MET A 86 -11.51 -4.92 -19.89
N PHE A 87 -10.44 -4.62 -19.14
CA PHE A 87 -10.56 -3.88 -17.89
C PHE A 87 -11.10 -2.46 -18.15
N ASP A 88 -10.60 -1.78 -19.17
CA ASP A 88 -11.03 -0.45 -19.57
C ASP A 88 -12.52 -0.42 -19.94
N GLU A 89 -13.00 -1.36 -20.78
CA GLU A 89 -14.43 -1.46 -21.14
C GLU A 89 -15.31 -1.72 -19.89
N MET A 90 -14.86 -2.57 -18.98
CA MET A 90 -15.60 -2.89 -17.77
C MET A 90 -15.65 -1.67 -16.83
N LEU A 91 -14.53 -1.00 -16.62
CA LEU A 91 -14.48 0.19 -15.75
C LEU A 91 -15.34 1.32 -16.29
N LYS A 92 -15.28 1.60 -17.61
CA LYS A 92 -16.17 2.57 -18.27
C LYS A 92 -17.64 2.27 -18.02
N TYR A 93 -18.01 0.99 -18.19
CA TYR A 93 -19.39 0.57 -17.93
C TYR A 93 -19.79 0.82 -16.47
N HIS A 94 -18.90 0.53 -15.51
CA HIS A 94 -19.17 0.76 -14.07
C HIS A 94 -19.29 2.25 -13.78
N LEU A 95 -18.40 3.08 -14.29
CA LEU A 95 -18.44 4.55 -14.09
C LEU A 95 -19.73 5.16 -14.67
N ASP A 96 -20.17 4.72 -15.86
CA ASP A 96 -21.38 5.20 -16.52
C ASP A 96 -22.68 4.81 -15.79
N HIS A 97 -22.64 3.76 -14.96
CA HIS A 97 -23.83 3.20 -14.29
C HIS A 97 -23.77 3.34 -12.75
N SER A 98 -22.79 4.04 -12.23
CA SER A 98 -22.63 4.35 -10.82
C SER A 98 -22.89 5.83 -10.54
N ASP A 99 -23.24 6.16 -9.30
CA ASP A 99 -23.19 7.56 -8.87
C ASP A 99 -21.75 8.09 -8.91
N PRO A 100 -21.52 9.38 -9.15
CA PRO A 100 -20.18 9.98 -9.24
C PRO A 100 -19.33 9.71 -8.00
N TYR A 101 -18.03 9.55 -8.20
CA TYR A 101 -17.04 9.44 -7.13
C TYR A 101 -16.49 10.82 -6.75
N ASP A 102 -16.26 11.05 -5.47
CA ASP A 102 -15.61 12.27 -4.97
C ASP A 102 -14.09 12.21 -5.17
N VAL A 103 -13.48 11.02 -5.04
CA VAL A 103 -12.03 10.79 -5.16
C VAL A 103 -11.77 9.38 -5.67
N VAL A 104 -10.69 9.21 -6.43
CA VAL A 104 -10.14 7.91 -6.83
C VAL A 104 -8.83 7.65 -6.08
N ILE A 105 -8.71 6.51 -5.40
CA ILE A 105 -7.45 6.00 -4.88
C ILE A 105 -6.92 4.96 -5.87
N VAL A 106 -5.63 5.04 -6.22
CA VAL A 106 -4.97 4.08 -7.12
C VAL A 106 -3.82 3.39 -6.39
N GLY A 107 -3.84 2.07 -6.34
CA GLY A 107 -2.84 1.24 -5.69
C GLY A 107 -1.81 0.70 -6.69
N ASP A 108 -0.54 0.96 -6.41
CA ASP A 108 0.64 0.55 -7.17
C ASP A 108 0.81 1.23 -8.56
N ASP A 109 1.98 1.02 -9.18
CA ASP A 109 2.43 1.69 -10.40
C ASP A 109 1.50 1.52 -11.61
N ALA A 110 0.93 0.32 -11.81
CA ALA A 110 0.12 0.07 -12.99
C ALA A 110 -1.22 0.81 -12.93
N ALA A 111 -1.83 0.91 -11.74
CA ALA A 111 -3.07 1.65 -11.55
C ALA A 111 -2.85 3.17 -11.70
N LEU A 112 -1.74 3.70 -11.18
CA LEU A 112 -1.40 5.11 -11.42
C LEU A 112 -1.18 5.40 -12.91
N ARG A 113 -0.42 4.55 -13.62
CA ARG A 113 -0.20 4.71 -15.07
C ARG A 113 -1.50 4.64 -15.85
N TYR A 114 -2.39 3.71 -15.51
CA TYR A 114 -3.71 3.60 -16.10
C TYR A 114 -4.54 4.86 -15.88
N ALA A 115 -4.66 5.31 -14.63
CA ALA A 115 -5.43 6.50 -14.29
C ALA A 115 -4.92 7.77 -14.96
N MET A 116 -3.59 7.92 -15.11
CA MET A 116 -3.01 9.05 -15.84
C MET A 116 -3.17 8.96 -17.34
N THR A 117 -3.17 7.74 -17.91
CA THR A 117 -3.40 7.53 -19.35
C THR A 117 -4.82 7.91 -19.75
N PHE A 118 -5.80 7.57 -18.92
CA PHE A 118 -7.22 7.83 -19.18
C PHE A 118 -7.75 9.01 -18.36
N ARG A 119 -6.86 9.90 -17.89
CA ARG A 119 -7.18 11.01 -17.00
C ARG A 119 -8.33 11.87 -17.51
N GLU A 120 -8.21 12.35 -18.74
CA GLU A 120 -9.21 13.24 -19.37
C GLU A 120 -10.49 12.50 -19.77
N GLU A 121 -10.41 11.21 -20.02
CA GLU A 121 -11.54 10.41 -20.51
C GLU A 121 -12.42 9.88 -19.37
N LEU A 122 -11.79 9.40 -18.29
CA LEU A 122 -12.49 8.68 -17.22
C LEU A 122 -12.57 9.45 -15.90
N PHE A 123 -11.60 10.32 -15.63
CA PHE A 123 -11.48 10.92 -14.30
C PHE A 123 -11.46 12.45 -14.32
N ASP A 124 -11.43 13.07 -15.49
CA ASP A 124 -11.43 14.54 -15.76
C ASP A 124 -11.21 15.40 -14.51
N ASP A 125 -12.29 15.81 -13.84
CA ASP A 125 -12.25 16.67 -12.64
C ASP A 125 -12.14 15.87 -11.31
N ILE A 126 -12.07 14.53 -11.33
CA ILE A 126 -12.02 13.72 -10.13
C ILE A 126 -10.58 13.67 -9.60
N PRO A 127 -10.31 14.08 -8.35
CA PRO A 127 -8.98 13.96 -7.75
C PRO A 127 -8.51 12.51 -7.64
N ILE A 128 -7.18 12.30 -7.79
CA ILE A 128 -6.53 11.00 -7.68
C ILE A 128 -5.53 11.04 -6.53
N VAL A 129 -5.63 10.05 -5.64
CA VAL A 129 -4.64 9.78 -4.60
C VAL A 129 -3.96 8.45 -4.90
N PHE A 130 -2.65 8.46 -5.17
CA PHE A 130 -1.91 7.23 -5.37
C PHE A 130 -1.29 6.71 -4.07
N GLU A 131 -1.13 5.39 -3.96
CA GLU A 131 -0.42 4.74 -2.86
C GLU A 131 0.33 3.49 -3.35
N GLY A 132 1.37 3.05 -2.63
CA GLY A 132 2.16 1.88 -3.01
C GLY A 132 2.96 2.03 -4.31
N VAL A 133 3.24 3.27 -4.74
CA VAL A 133 3.93 3.56 -6.00
C VAL A 133 5.44 3.59 -5.77
N ASN A 134 6.17 2.76 -6.49
CA ASN A 134 7.63 2.63 -6.41
C ASN A 134 8.38 3.52 -7.40
N ASP A 135 7.78 3.86 -8.53
CA ASP A 135 8.37 4.75 -9.53
C ASP A 135 8.23 6.21 -9.09
N GLU A 136 9.16 6.67 -8.24
CA GLU A 136 9.15 8.03 -7.69
C GLU A 136 9.16 9.09 -8.79
N GLU A 137 9.94 8.91 -9.86
CA GLU A 137 10.03 9.89 -10.96
C GLU A 137 8.67 10.04 -11.64
N TYR A 138 8.02 8.93 -11.96
CA TYR A 138 6.70 8.95 -12.58
C TYR A 138 5.61 9.52 -11.68
N ALA A 139 5.60 9.14 -10.40
CA ALA A 139 4.63 9.63 -9.43
C ALA A 139 4.75 11.16 -9.22
N LEU A 140 5.98 11.68 -9.13
CA LEU A 140 6.21 13.12 -9.02
C LEU A 140 5.89 13.89 -10.30
N GLU A 141 6.05 13.26 -11.48
CA GLU A 141 5.60 13.85 -12.74
C GLU A 141 4.07 13.89 -12.80
N ALA A 142 3.38 12.81 -12.40
CA ALA A 142 1.92 12.76 -12.32
C ALA A 142 1.36 13.81 -11.35
N ALA A 143 2.01 14.01 -10.21
CA ALA A 143 1.65 15.00 -9.19
C ALA A 143 1.89 16.46 -9.58
N LYS A 144 2.42 16.75 -10.77
CA LYS A 144 2.37 18.10 -11.36
C LYS A 144 0.95 18.51 -11.76
N ASN A 145 0.07 17.55 -11.97
CA ASN A 145 -1.36 17.81 -12.10
C ASN A 145 -1.92 18.15 -10.71
N PRO A 146 -2.57 19.31 -10.53
CA PRO A 146 -3.09 19.77 -9.23
C PRO A 146 -4.16 18.83 -8.62
N LEU A 147 -4.75 17.96 -9.43
CA LEU A 147 -5.71 16.96 -8.98
C LEU A 147 -5.07 15.60 -8.64
N VAL A 148 -3.74 15.53 -8.52
CA VAL A 148 -3.01 14.27 -8.23
C VAL A 148 -2.08 14.47 -7.05
N THR A 149 -2.24 13.65 -6.03
CA THR A 149 -1.35 13.55 -4.87
C THR A 149 -1.23 12.09 -4.42
N GLY A 150 -0.50 11.82 -3.37
CA GLY A 150 -0.41 10.46 -2.83
C GLY A 150 0.84 10.16 -2.02
N ILE A 151 1.17 8.87 -1.92
CA ILE A 151 2.21 8.33 -1.06
C ILE A 151 3.10 7.39 -1.86
N LEU A 152 4.42 7.61 -1.79
CA LEU A 152 5.41 6.72 -2.38
C LEU A 152 5.63 5.48 -1.50
N GLU A 153 5.94 4.37 -2.16
CA GLU A 153 6.50 3.18 -1.51
C GLU A 153 8.02 3.18 -1.66
N LYS A 154 8.75 3.03 -0.55
CA LYS A 154 10.20 2.97 -0.55
C LYS A 154 10.73 2.02 0.50
N LEU A 155 11.57 1.08 0.09
CA LEU A 155 12.31 0.23 1.00
C LEU A 155 13.40 1.05 1.69
N SER A 156 13.52 0.94 3.02
CA SER A 156 14.53 1.66 3.81
C SER A 156 15.69 0.74 4.15
N VAL A 157 16.71 0.70 3.31
CA VAL A 157 17.94 -0.07 3.56
C VAL A 157 18.66 0.46 4.81
N GLU A 158 18.82 1.76 4.89
CA GLU A 158 19.55 2.44 5.98
C GLU A 158 18.89 2.18 7.33
N LYS A 159 17.58 2.35 7.44
CA LYS A 159 16.84 2.10 8.71
C LYS A 159 16.94 0.64 9.16
N ASN A 160 17.02 -0.29 8.21
CA ASN A 160 17.23 -1.71 8.51
C ASN A 160 18.66 -1.98 8.99
N ILE A 161 19.68 -1.38 8.36
CA ILE A 161 21.06 -1.47 8.82
C ILE A 161 21.21 -0.83 10.21
N ASP A 162 20.68 0.36 10.42
CA ASP A 162 20.71 1.05 11.72
C ASP A 162 20.08 0.22 12.84
N MET A 163 18.93 -0.42 12.58
CA MET A 163 18.30 -1.33 13.53
C MET A 163 19.16 -2.57 13.76
N ALA A 164 19.70 -3.17 12.70
CA ALA A 164 20.51 -4.37 12.79
C ALA A 164 21.82 -4.12 13.56
N LEU A 165 22.45 -2.95 13.42
CA LEU A 165 23.64 -2.56 14.19
C LEU A 165 23.33 -2.37 15.69
N LYS A 166 22.13 -1.98 16.06
CA LYS A 166 21.72 -1.96 17.48
C LYS A 166 21.53 -3.38 18.03
N VAL A 167 21.04 -4.30 17.20
CA VAL A 167 20.87 -5.72 17.54
C VAL A 167 22.22 -6.44 17.58
N ASN A 168 23.10 -6.17 16.62
CA ASN A 168 24.42 -6.75 16.49
C ASN A 168 25.49 -5.66 16.26
N PRO A 169 26.00 -5.01 17.31
CA PRO A 169 27.02 -3.96 17.20
C PRO A 169 28.39 -4.44 16.70
N SER A 170 28.61 -5.75 16.63
CA SER A 170 29.87 -6.34 16.12
C SER A 170 29.82 -6.68 14.64
N ALA A 171 28.70 -6.42 13.96
CA ALA A 171 28.60 -6.67 12.52
C ALA A 171 29.62 -5.83 11.74
N ASP A 172 30.32 -6.47 10.81
CA ASP A 172 31.27 -5.85 9.89
C ASP A 172 30.87 -6.07 8.43
N LYS A 173 29.77 -6.80 8.19
CA LYS A 173 29.26 -7.11 6.85
C LYS A 173 27.76 -6.93 6.78
N VAL A 174 27.29 -6.51 5.61
CA VAL A 174 25.88 -6.56 5.24
C VAL A 174 25.73 -7.32 3.92
N VAL A 175 24.85 -8.32 3.90
CA VAL A 175 24.63 -9.19 2.76
C VAL A 175 23.17 -9.14 2.34
N ALA A 176 22.92 -8.73 1.10
CA ALA A 176 21.59 -8.77 0.50
C ALA A 176 21.34 -10.11 -0.20
N ILE A 177 20.13 -10.66 -0.08
CA ILE A 177 19.68 -11.77 -0.93
C ILE A 177 18.79 -11.19 -2.00
N LEU A 178 19.23 -11.32 -3.26
CA LEU A 178 18.63 -10.73 -4.45
C LEU A 178 18.53 -11.75 -5.59
N ASP A 179 17.79 -11.39 -6.63
CA ASP A 179 17.78 -12.06 -7.94
C ASP A 179 17.95 -11.05 -9.08
N ASP A 180 18.00 -11.54 -10.34
CA ASP A 180 18.12 -10.69 -11.54
C ASP A 180 16.75 -10.32 -12.16
N SER A 181 15.69 -10.35 -11.37
CA SER A 181 14.41 -9.81 -11.80
C SER A 181 14.45 -8.27 -11.90
N VAL A 182 13.48 -7.68 -12.59
CA VAL A 182 13.37 -6.21 -12.67
C VAL A 182 13.35 -5.57 -11.27
N THR A 183 12.62 -6.17 -10.33
CA THR A 183 12.61 -5.73 -8.92
C THR A 183 13.97 -5.91 -8.28
N GLY A 184 14.63 -7.07 -8.48
CA GLY A 184 15.97 -7.35 -7.94
C GLY A 184 17.02 -6.36 -8.42
N GLU A 185 17.01 -6.00 -9.70
CA GLU A 185 17.93 -5.02 -10.27
C GLU A 185 17.69 -3.59 -9.71
N ALA A 186 16.44 -3.20 -9.51
CA ALA A 186 16.13 -1.90 -8.92
C ALA A 186 16.58 -1.84 -7.45
N GLU A 187 16.26 -2.88 -6.68
CA GLU A 187 16.61 -2.94 -5.26
C GLU A 187 18.09 -3.17 -5.00
N ARG A 188 18.83 -3.80 -5.93
CA ARG A 188 20.31 -3.87 -5.88
C ARG A 188 20.91 -2.48 -5.90
N LYS A 189 20.40 -1.59 -6.77
CA LYS A 189 20.87 -0.19 -6.81
C LYS A 189 20.57 0.54 -5.51
N ASN A 190 19.37 0.35 -4.96
CA ASN A 190 18.96 0.91 -3.68
C ASN A 190 19.87 0.40 -2.55
N PHE A 191 20.14 -0.90 -2.47
CA PHE A 191 21.02 -1.51 -1.49
C PHE A 191 22.44 -0.95 -1.53
N TYR A 192 23.07 -0.93 -2.70
CA TYR A 192 24.45 -0.42 -2.83
C TYR A 192 24.54 1.12 -2.74
N SER A 193 23.44 1.85 -2.92
CA SER A 193 23.45 3.31 -2.70
C SER A 193 23.71 3.68 -1.23
N ALA A 194 23.31 2.81 -0.29
CA ALA A 194 23.54 2.99 1.14
C ALA A 194 25.00 2.76 1.55
N GLU A 195 25.82 2.06 0.75
CA GLU A 195 27.20 1.67 1.10
C GLU A 195 28.07 2.87 1.55
N SER A 196 27.89 4.01 0.93
CA SER A 196 28.66 5.21 1.26
C SER A 196 28.39 5.77 2.66
N GLU A 197 27.25 5.43 3.27
CA GLU A 197 26.85 5.87 4.61
C GLU A 197 27.41 4.97 5.72
N TYR A 198 27.86 3.76 5.35
CA TYR A 198 28.40 2.75 6.27
C TYR A 198 29.80 2.27 5.89
N PRO A 199 30.82 3.15 5.90
CA PRO A 199 32.18 2.83 5.44
C PRO A 199 32.87 1.73 6.28
N GLU A 200 32.35 1.38 7.43
CA GLU A 200 32.83 0.29 8.27
C GLU A 200 32.24 -1.08 7.93
N LEU A 201 31.21 -1.13 7.07
CA LEU A 201 30.56 -2.38 6.67
C LEU A 201 31.00 -2.81 5.26
N GLU A 202 31.30 -4.08 5.09
CA GLU A 202 31.47 -4.70 3.77
C GLU A 202 30.12 -5.04 3.17
N PHE A 203 29.76 -4.40 2.06
CA PHE A 203 28.54 -4.68 1.30
C PHE A 203 28.76 -5.79 0.29
N SER A 204 27.88 -6.79 0.27
CA SER A 204 27.90 -7.87 -0.70
C SER A 204 26.51 -8.49 -0.90
N GLU A 205 26.38 -9.38 -1.88
CA GLU A 205 25.10 -10.03 -2.17
C GLU A 205 25.22 -11.53 -2.37
N ILE A 206 24.14 -12.23 -2.12
CA ILE A 206 23.87 -13.60 -2.57
C ILE A 206 22.86 -13.49 -3.71
N ASN A 207 23.35 -13.52 -4.96
CA ASN A 207 22.50 -13.50 -6.15
C ASN A 207 21.93 -14.90 -6.40
N SER A 208 20.64 -15.07 -6.16
CA SER A 208 19.99 -16.37 -6.32
C SER A 208 19.96 -16.83 -7.79
N SER A 209 19.86 -15.91 -8.75
CA SER A 209 19.84 -16.24 -10.19
C SER A 209 21.14 -16.86 -10.70
N GLU A 210 22.26 -16.66 -10.01
CA GLU A 210 23.57 -17.21 -10.38
C GLU A 210 23.87 -18.56 -9.71
N LEU A 211 23.11 -18.92 -8.68
CA LEU A 211 23.40 -20.09 -7.84
C LEU A 211 22.33 -21.18 -8.04
N THR A 212 22.78 -22.44 -8.19
CA THR A 212 21.85 -23.56 -8.08
C THR A 212 21.29 -23.67 -6.66
N THR A 213 20.11 -24.30 -6.48
CA THR A 213 19.48 -24.48 -5.16
C THR A 213 20.49 -24.94 -4.09
N ALA A 214 21.32 -25.94 -4.40
CA ALA A 214 22.30 -26.47 -3.44
C ALA A 214 23.40 -25.45 -3.08
N LYS A 215 23.89 -24.67 -4.06
CA LYS A 215 24.89 -23.62 -3.81
C LYS A 215 24.28 -22.45 -3.04
N LEU A 216 23.03 -22.10 -3.32
CA LEU A 216 22.28 -21.07 -2.61
C LEU A 216 22.10 -21.44 -1.13
N GLN A 217 21.65 -22.67 -0.85
CA GLN A 217 21.55 -23.20 0.52
C GLN A 217 22.91 -23.18 1.24
N GLN A 218 23.98 -23.56 0.54
CA GLN A 218 25.34 -23.50 1.08
C GLN A 218 25.79 -22.06 1.36
N ALA A 219 25.53 -21.11 0.46
CA ALA A 219 25.88 -19.71 0.64
C ALA A 219 25.18 -19.15 1.88
N VAL A 220 23.86 -19.32 2.01
CA VAL A 220 23.08 -18.88 3.18
C VAL A 220 23.60 -19.53 4.47
N SER A 221 23.94 -20.82 4.44
CA SER A 221 24.43 -21.54 5.63
C SER A 221 25.84 -21.14 6.09
N LYS A 222 26.59 -20.43 5.24
CA LYS A 222 27.96 -19.94 5.53
C LYS A 222 27.97 -18.51 6.06
N VAL A 223 26.85 -17.82 6.02
CA VAL A 223 26.74 -16.47 6.62
C VAL A 223 27.06 -16.60 8.12
N ASP A 224 28.02 -15.80 8.57
CA ASP A 224 28.53 -15.80 9.93
C ASP A 224 27.83 -14.78 10.83
N GLU A 225 28.09 -14.86 12.13
CA GLU A 225 27.47 -14.04 13.17
C GLU A 225 27.77 -12.54 13.10
N ASN A 226 28.84 -12.15 12.35
CA ASN A 226 29.17 -10.76 12.15
C ASN A 226 28.45 -10.14 10.92
N THR A 227 27.51 -10.84 10.35
CA THR A 227 26.82 -10.44 9.12
C THR A 227 25.37 -10.03 9.41
N ILE A 228 24.98 -8.87 8.90
CA ILE A 228 23.60 -8.44 8.76
C ILE A 228 23.06 -9.05 7.46
N LEU A 229 22.15 -10.01 7.54
CA LEU A 229 21.58 -10.70 6.38
C LEU A 229 20.19 -10.15 6.06
N ILE A 230 20.05 -9.45 4.93
CA ILE A 230 18.79 -8.83 4.50
C ILE A 230 18.22 -9.61 3.31
N TYR A 231 17.01 -10.15 3.46
CA TYR A 231 16.28 -10.74 2.35
C TYR A 231 15.44 -9.67 1.63
N ILE A 232 15.76 -9.40 0.38
CA ILE A 232 15.06 -8.42 -0.46
C ILE A 232 14.08 -9.14 -1.38
N VAL A 233 14.58 -9.90 -2.37
CA VAL A 233 13.76 -10.65 -3.32
C VAL A 233 14.46 -11.93 -3.78
N MET A 234 13.68 -13.00 -3.98
CA MET A 234 14.15 -14.25 -4.56
C MET A 234 12.97 -14.97 -5.24
N SER A 235 12.88 -14.86 -6.54
CA SER A 235 11.82 -15.46 -7.36
C SER A 235 12.29 -16.69 -8.15
N ASN A 236 13.61 -16.83 -8.37
CA ASN A 236 14.20 -17.94 -9.10
C ASN A 236 15.63 -18.25 -8.61
N ASP A 237 16.17 -19.40 -9.04
CA ASP A 237 17.58 -19.72 -8.88
C ASP A 237 18.26 -20.02 -10.22
N GLY A 238 19.58 -20.13 -10.21
CA GLY A 238 20.41 -20.39 -11.40
C GLY A 238 20.19 -21.77 -12.05
N SER A 239 19.38 -22.63 -11.48
CA SER A 239 18.91 -23.88 -12.12
C SER A 239 17.57 -23.70 -12.85
N GLY A 240 16.97 -22.50 -12.83
CA GLY A 240 15.66 -22.20 -13.41
C GLY A 240 14.47 -22.56 -12.51
N LYS A 241 14.73 -22.97 -11.26
CA LYS A 241 13.66 -23.23 -10.30
C LYS A 241 13.03 -21.92 -9.87
N GLN A 242 11.69 -21.87 -9.90
CA GLN A 242 10.90 -20.75 -9.41
C GLN A 242 10.56 -20.95 -7.93
N TYR A 243 10.52 -19.84 -7.20
CA TYR A 243 10.14 -19.79 -5.78
C TYR A 243 8.92 -18.91 -5.58
N THR A 244 7.94 -19.39 -4.83
CA THR A 244 6.97 -18.50 -4.18
C THR A 244 7.63 -17.82 -2.97
N SER A 245 7.07 -16.69 -2.51
CA SER A 245 7.56 -16.01 -1.31
C SER A 245 7.72 -16.98 -0.12
N SER A 246 6.69 -17.78 0.19
CA SER A 246 6.75 -18.76 1.28
C SER A 246 7.81 -19.86 1.08
N GLN A 247 8.14 -20.23 -0.17
CA GLN A 247 9.22 -21.20 -0.44
C GLN A 247 10.58 -20.57 -0.22
N ALA A 248 10.77 -19.31 -0.63
CA ALA A 248 11.97 -18.53 -0.39
C ALA A 248 12.22 -18.38 1.12
N VAL A 249 11.22 -17.90 1.85
CA VAL A 249 11.27 -17.75 3.33
C VAL A 249 11.66 -19.06 4.00
N ARG A 250 10.97 -20.16 3.70
CA ARG A 250 11.30 -21.50 4.28
C ARG A 250 12.73 -21.91 4.01
N MET A 251 13.24 -21.67 2.81
CA MET A 251 14.62 -22.01 2.48
C MET A 251 15.58 -21.16 3.33
N LEU A 252 15.38 -19.85 3.39
CA LEU A 252 16.24 -18.96 4.17
C LEU A 252 16.24 -19.31 5.65
N VAL A 253 15.07 -19.47 6.25
CA VAL A 253 14.89 -19.81 7.68
C VAL A 253 15.51 -21.18 8.04
N THR A 254 15.50 -22.13 7.08
CA THR A 254 16.06 -23.49 7.28
C THR A 254 17.59 -23.48 7.29
N TYR A 255 18.21 -22.67 6.43
CA TYR A 255 19.67 -22.72 6.23
C TYR A 255 20.42 -21.58 6.89
N SER A 256 19.76 -20.46 7.23
CA SER A 256 20.41 -19.35 7.92
C SER A 256 20.73 -19.68 9.38
N LYS A 257 21.93 -19.31 9.81
CA LYS A 257 22.40 -19.37 11.20
C LYS A 257 22.33 -18.04 11.92
N VAL A 258 21.96 -16.98 11.19
CA VAL A 258 21.77 -15.62 11.71
C VAL A 258 20.35 -15.14 11.48
N PRO A 259 19.88 -14.13 12.22
CA PRO A 259 18.58 -13.52 11.94
C PRO A 259 18.53 -13.01 10.49
N VAL A 260 17.42 -13.21 9.81
CA VAL A 260 17.22 -12.70 8.45
C VAL A 260 16.29 -11.49 8.54
N TYR A 261 16.81 -10.32 8.20
CA TYR A 261 16.05 -9.07 8.17
C TYR A 261 15.17 -8.98 6.92
N ARG A 262 14.11 -8.21 7.00
CA ARG A 262 13.14 -8.05 5.94
C ARG A 262 12.70 -6.58 5.83
N MET A 263 12.43 -6.09 4.60
CA MET A 263 11.99 -4.72 4.34
C MET A 263 10.52 -4.61 3.89
N VAL A 264 9.80 -5.74 3.86
CA VAL A 264 8.35 -5.81 3.62
C VAL A 264 7.72 -6.78 4.62
N GLU A 265 6.42 -6.66 4.88
CA GLU A 265 5.72 -7.47 5.89
C GLU A 265 5.71 -8.98 5.59
N ALA A 266 5.72 -9.36 4.30
CA ALA A 266 5.65 -10.76 3.90
C ALA A 266 6.83 -11.61 4.41
N GLY A 267 6.50 -12.66 5.18
CA GLY A 267 7.46 -13.60 5.79
C GLY A 267 7.83 -13.29 7.23
N ILE A 268 7.41 -12.14 7.78
CA ILE A 268 7.46 -11.87 9.22
C ILE A 268 6.31 -12.67 9.84
N GLY A 269 6.62 -13.39 10.92
CA GLY A 269 5.69 -14.39 11.48
C GLY A 269 5.92 -15.82 10.96
N ASP A 270 6.64 -15.98 9.84
CA ASP A 270 7.03 -17.28 9.25
C ASP A 270 8.51 -17.61 9.46
N GLY A 271 9.20 -16.86 10.33
CA GLY A 271 10.57 -17.12 10.76
C GLY A 271 11.63 -16.15 10.23
N LEU A 272 11.26 -15.08 9.48
CA LEU A 272 12.10 -13.90 9.28
C LEU A 272 12.02 -13.01 10.52
N LEU A 273 13.14 -12.35 10.87
CA LEU A 273 13.16 -11.46 12.04
C LEU A 273 12.25 -10.26 11.86
N GLY A 274 12.21 -9.71 10.67
CA GLY A 274 11.55 -8.44 10.40
C GLY A 274 12.53 -7.29 10.23
N GLY A 275 12.05 -6.06 10.38
CA GLY A 275 12.84 -4.86 10.13
C GLY A 275 12.02 -3.59 10.12
N ASN A 276 12.55 -2.54 9.51
CA ASN A 276 11.78 -1.40 9.07
C ASN A 276 11.13 -1.76 7.72
N VAL A 277 9.82 -2.00 7.74
CA VAL A 277 9.10 -2.60 6.63
C VAL A 277 8.07 -1.64 6.05
N VAL A 278 7.86 -1.73 4.75
CA VAL A 278 6.73 -1.07 4.11
C VAL A 278 5.43 -1.63 4.70
N SER A 279 4.58 -0.74 5.19
CA SER A 279 3.26 -1.09 5.68
C SER A 279 2.18 -0.72 4.68
N MET A 280 1.62 -1.71 4.02
CA MET A 280 0.52 -1.54 3.07
C MET A 280 -0.75 -1.04 3.79
N TYR A 281 -0.94 -1.45 5.05
CA TYR A 281 -2.02 -0.92 5.88
C TYR A 281 -1.88 0.59 6.09
N LYS A 282 -0.70 1.06 6.51
CA LYS A 282 -0.46 2.49 6.75
C LYS A 282 -0.53 3.31 5.46
N SER A 283 -0.04 2.76 4.35
CA SER A 283 -0.16 3.40 3.03
C SER A 283 -1.63 3.60 2.66
N GLY A 284 -2.45 2.55 2.74
CA GLY A 284 -3.88 2.62 2.48
C GLY A 284 -4.63 3.55 3.44
N GLU A 285 -4.31 3.52 4.75
CA GLU A 285 -4.90 4.39 5.76
C GLU A 285 -4.64 5.87 5.46
N ILE A 286 -3.39 6.24 5.16
CA ILE A 286 -3.02 7.62 4.85
C ILE A 286 -3.62 8.07 3.50
N ALA A 287 -3.61 7.20 2.48
CA ALA A 287 -4.26 7.50 1.20
C ALA A 287 -5.75 7.78 1.36
N ALA A 288 -6.44 7.00 2.19
CA ALA A 288 -7.84 7.20 2.50
C ALA A 288 -8.08 8.51 3.29
N GLN A 289 -7.23 8.85 4.25
CA GLN A 289 -7.30 10.14 4.96
C GLN A 289 -7.13 11.32 4.00
N MET A 290 -6.14 11.26 3.07
CA MET A 290 -5.99 12.27 2.01
C MET A 290 -7.24 12.35 1.14
N ALA A 291 -7.82 11.21 0.76
CA ALA A 291 -9.04 11.17 -0.03
C ALA A 291 -10.23 11.79 0.73
N MET A 292 -10.34 11.56 2.05
CA MET A 292 -11.37 12.18 2.88
C MET A 292 -11.18 13.68 3.04
N ASP A 293 -9.94 14.16 3.21
CA ASP A 293 -9.65 15.61 3.25
C ASP A 293 -10.11 16.28 1.95
N ILE A 294 -9.80 15.68 0.80
CA ILE A 294 -10.23 16.18 -0.52
C ILE A 294 -11.77 16.15 -0.64
N ALA A 295 -12.39 15.02 -0.34
CA ALA A 295 -13.83 14.86 -0.42
C ALA A 295 -14.58 15.82 0.53
N ASN A 296 -13.95 16.26 1.62
CA ASN A 296 -14.46 17.25 2.56
C ASN A 296 -14.12 18.69 2.17
N GLY A 297 -13.49 18.94 1.02
CA GLY A 297 -13.30 20.25 0.41
C GLY A 297 -11.90 20.83 0.52
N THR A 298 -10.90 20.08 0.96
CA THR A 298 -9.50 20.49 0.84
C THR A 298 -9.07 20.42 -0.61
N ASP A 299 -8.42 21.46 -1.11
CA ASP A 299 -7.87 21.45 -2.48
C ASP A 299 -6.74 20.42 -2.55
N SER A 300 -6.85 19.45 -3.48
CA SER A 300 -5.83 18.41 -3.68
C SER A 300 -4.44 19.01 -3.98
N ALA A 301 -4.38 20.19 -4.60
CA ALA A 301 -3.13 20.90 -4.84
C ALA A 301 -2.42 21.38 -3.55
N GLU A 302 -3.14 21.49 -2.43
CA GLU A 302 -2.56 21.85 -1.12
C GLU A 302 -2.01 20.63 -0.37
N ILE A 303 -2.34 19.42 -0.80
CA ILE A 303 -1.88 18.17 -0.18
C ILE A 303 -0.59 17.70 -0.87
N ASN A 304 0.52 17.82 -0.15
CA ASN A 304 1.82 17.41 -0.68
C ASN A 304 1.93 15.88 -0.80
N VAL A 305 2.65 15.42 -1.84
CA VAL A 305 3.04 14.01 -1.95
C VAL A 305 3.90 13.62 -0.74
N VAL A 306 3.54 12.53 -0.07
CA VAL A 306 4.33 11.93 0.99
C VAL A 306 5.45 11.10 0.35
N LYS A 307 6.67 11.63 0.41
CA LYS A 307 7.86 11.00 -0.19
C LYS A 307 8.51 9.95 0.72
N ASP A 308 8.37 10.15 2.03
CA ASP A 308 8.83 9.17 3.01
C ASP A 308 7.76 8.10 3.18
N SER A 309 8.05 6.90 2.70
CA SER A 309 7.14 5.75 2.86
C SER A 309 6.75 5.56 4.33
N PRO A 310 5.47 5.30 4.64
CA PRO A 310 5.00 5.13 6.02
C PRO A 310 5.40 3.76 6.59
N ASN A 311 6.70 3.48 6.58
CA ASN A 311 7.27 2.24 7.06
C ASN A 311 7.15 2.14 8.59
N ILE A 312 6.90 0.92 9.06
CA ILE A 312 6.86 0.59 10.47
C ILE A 312 8.03 -0.34 10.85
N TYR A 313 8.40 -0.36 12.12
CA TYR A 313 9.25 -1.43 12.64
C TYR A 313 8.36 -2.61 13.05
N CYS A 314 8.59 -3.77 12.44
CA CYS A 314 7.85 -5.00 12.73
C CYS A 314 8.82 -6.16 12.93
N VAL A 315 8.70 -6.89 14.04
CA VAL A 315 9.66 -7.92 14.46
C VAL A 315 8.94 -9.15 15.01
N ASP A 316 9.45 -10.34 14.66
CA ASP A 316 8.93 -11.63 15.12
C ASP A 316 9.58 -12.05 16.44
N GLU A 317 8.78 -12.13 17.52
CA GLU A 317 9.27 -12.54 18.83
C GLU A 317 9.71 -14.00 18.92
N ASP A 318 9.17 -14.92 18.10
CA ASP A 318 9.66 -16.29 18.06
C ASP A 318 11.10 -16.36 17.51
N VAL A 319 11.39 -15.50 16.51
CA VAL A 319 12.74 -15.34 15.97
C VAL A 319 13.67 -14.66 16.97
N MET A 320 13.19 -13.62 17.67
CA MET A 320 13.96 -12.99 18.76
C MET A 320 14.37 -14.04 19.80
N ARG A 321 13.43 -14.85 20.28
CA ARG A 321 13.72 -15.94 21.26
C ARG A 321 14.73 -16.94 20.71
N LYS A 322 14.61 -17.33 19.44
CA LYS A 322 15.55 -18.25 18.77
C LYS A 322 16.99 -17.74 18.79
N PHE A 323 17.19 -16.44 18.63
CA PHE A 323 18.52 -15.83 18.56
C PHE A 323 18.93 -15.10 19.85
N GLY A 324 18.13 -15.19 20.91
CA GLY A 324 18.45 -14.57 22.22
C GLY A 324 18.43 -13.05 22.19
N LEU A 325 17.56 -12.46 21.37
CA LEU A 325 17.39 -11.01 21.23
C LEU A 325 16.34 -10.49 22.22
N GLU A 326 16.50 -9.24 22.66
CA GLU A 326 15.60 -8.59 23.59
C GLU A 326 14.89 -7.40 22.94
N ALA A 327 13.64 -7.13 23.35
CA ALA A 327 12.84 -6.02 22.82
C ALA A 327 13.51 -4.64 22.98
N SER A 328 14.35 -4.49 24.01
CA SER A 328 15.11 -3.26 24.26
C SER A 328 16.15 -2.91 23.19
N GLN A 329 16.53 -3.87 22.34
CA GLN A 329 17.46 -3.65 21.23
C GLN A 329 16.78 -3.03 20.01
N PHE A 330 15.45 -3.03 19.97
CA PHE A 330 14.66 -2.50 18.84
C PHE A 330 14.11 -1.10 19.15
N PRO A 331 13.69 -0.32 18.13
CA PRO A 331 13.02 0.95 18.33
C PRO A 331 11.77 0.82 19.22
N LYS A 332 11.43 1.89 19.95
CA LYS A 332 10.32 1.86 20.92
C LYS A 332 8.93 1.67 20.30
N ASP A 333 8.79 2.06 19.05
CA ASP A 333 7.59 1.98 18.23
C ASP A 333 7.52 0.67 17.42
N THR A 334 8.36 -0.33 17.76
CA THR A 334 8.36 -1.62 17.09
C THR A 334 7.07 -2.40 17.39
N GLU A 335 6.39 -2.84 16.37
CA GLU A 335 5.29 -3.80 16.46
C GLU A 335 5.86 -5.22 16.54
N PHE A 336 5.34 -6.03 17.49
CA PHE A 336 5.79 -7.40 17.68
C PHE A 336 4.71 -8.38 17.26
N VAL A 337 5.07 -9.31 16.34
CA VAL A 337 4.22 -10.44 15.97
C VAL A 337 4.63 -11.71 16.71
N ASN A 338 3.78 -12.74 16.73
CA ASN A 338 3.98 -13.98 17.48
C ASN A 338 4.22 -13.76 18.98
N HIS A 339 3.64 -12.67 19.50
CA HIS A 339 3.66 -12.38 20.94
C HIS A 339 2.95 -13.50 21.70
N ARG A 340 3.66 -14.14 22.64
CA ARG A 340 3.07 -15.12 23.54
C ARG A 340 2.89 -14.44 24.90
N GLU A 341 1.65 -14.23 25.31
CA GLU A 341 1.36 -13.85 26.68
C GLU A 341 2.03 -14.88 27.62
N GLY A 342 2.95 -14.41 28.44
CA GLY A 342 3.54 -15.26 29.46
C GLY A 342 2.43 -15.79 30.37
N PHE A 343 2.25 -17.10 30.44
CA PHE A 343 1.47 -17.71 31.50
C PHE A 343 2.15 -17.35 32.83
N PHE A 344 1.69 -16.29 33.47
CA PHE A 344 1.91 -16.13 34.86
C PHE A 344 1.23 -17.32 35.55
N CYS A 345 2.01 -18.29 35.99
CA CYS A 345 1.57 -19.23 37.01
C CYS A 345 1.13 -18.37 38.21
N GLN A 346 -0.17 -18.17 38.37
CA GLN A 346 -0.69 -17.86 39.68
C GLN A 346 -0.42 -19.11 40.54
N GLU A 347 0.62 -19.05 41.38
CA GLU A 347 0.76 -20.02 42.43
C GLU A 347 -0.45 -19.94 43.36
N PRO A 348 -0.96 -21.09 43.83
CA PRO A 348 -2.19 -21.18 44.61
C PRO A 348 -2.11 -20.52 46.00
#